data_4621bcc4b087ed7105e4e5954526cd0b
#
_entry.id   4621bcc4b087ed7105e4e5954526cd0b
#
_cell.length_a   1.000
_cell.length_b   1.000
_cell.length_c   1.000
_cell.angle_alpha   90.00
_cell.angle_beta   90.00
_cell.angle_gamma   90.00
#
_symmetry.space_group_name_H-M   'P 1'
#
loop_
_entity.id
_entity.type
_entity.pdbx_description
1 polymer ?
#
loop_
_entity_poly.entity_id
_entity_poly.type
_entity_poly.pdbx_seq_one_letter_code
_entity_poly.pdbx_strand_id
1 'polypeptide(L)'
;MYLFFDTETTGLPKRWNAPVTDLENWPRLVQLAWIMYDDRGNMLESRDVIVKPEGFTIPPEASRVHGITTLVAREKGEPLQEVMEQFARKIDEATALVGHNISFDECIVGAEFERLRMMTTLFLKPKYCTMKLSTDYCKLPGKKGFKSPRLAE
;
A
#
# COMPACT_ATOMS: atom_id res chain seq x y z
N MET A 1 11.25 -10.72 -10.97
CA MET A 1 10.95 -10.61 -9.52
C MET A 1 9.63 -9.87 -9.31
N TYR A 2 8.80 -10.32 -8.38
CA TYR A 2 7.49 -9.74 -8.06
C TYR A 2 7.52 -9.15 -6.66
N LEU A 3 7.12 -7.88 -6.54
CA LEU A 3 6.97 -7.19 -5.27
C LEU A 3 5.48 -7.10 -4.92
N PHE A 4 5.07 -7.86 -3.92
CA PHE A 4 3.75 -7.76 -3.31
C PHE A 4 3.80 -6.72 -2.21
N PHE A 5 2.79 -5.86 -2.11
CA PHE A 5 2.71 -4.91 -1.01
C PHE A 5 1.28 -4.52 -0.67
N ASP A 6 1.10 -4.05 0.54
CA ASP A 6 -0.16 -3.59 1.12
C ASP A 6 0.09 -2.47 2.11
N THR A 7 -0.89 -1.57 2.30
CA THR A 7 -0.76 -0.39 3.15
C THR A 7 -1.89 -0.26 4.15
N GLU A 8 -1.56 0.11 5.41
CA GLU A 8 -2.53 0.65 6.35
C GLU A 8 -2.38 2.17 6.44
N THR A 9 -3.48 2.87 6.60
CA THR A 9 -3.54 4.33 6.47
C THR A 9 -4.36 5.01 7.55
N THR A 10 -4.25 6.33 7.63
CA THR A 10 -5.10 7.15 8.53
C THR A 10 -6.57 7.23 8.10
N GLY A 11 -6.96 6.59 7.00
CA GLY A 11 -8.34 6.56 6.50
C GLY A 11 -8.42 6.41 4.98
N LEU A 12 -9.47 6.93 4.37
CA LEU A 12 -9.71 6.86 2.93
C LEU A 12 -9.46 8.22 2.26
N PRO A 13 -9.17 8.26 0.94
CA PRO A 13 -9.02 9.52 0.23
C PRO A 13 -10.35 10.27 0.13
N LYS A 14 -10.30 11.59 0.07
CA LYS A 14 -11.50 12.42 -0.15
C LYS A 14 -12.09 12.19 -1.54
N ARG A 15 -11.24 11.97 -2.54
CA ARG A 15 -11.60 11.66 -3.94
C ARG A 15 -10.68 10.57 -4.48
N TRP A 16 -11.26 9.51 -5.04
CA TRP A 16 -10.54 8.34 -5.54
C TRP A 16 -9.73 8.59 -6.82
N ASN A 17 -10.09 9.60 -7.61
CA ASN A 17 -9.46 9.95 -8.87
C ASN A 17 -8.56 11.20 -8.79
N ALA A 18 -8.20 11.63 -7.58
CA ALA A 18 -7.27 12.74 -7.41
C ALA A 18 -5.84 12.33 -7.80
N PRO A 19 -5.03 13.25 -8.36
CA PRO A 19 -3.63 12.96 -8.60
C PRO A 19 -2.88 12.75 -7.27
N VAL A 20 -1.81 11.97 -7.29
CA VAL A 20 -0.99 11.70 -6.09
C VAL A 20 -0.34 12.96 -5.51
N THR A 21 -0.18 13.99 -6.33
CA THR A 21 0.31 15.32 -5.95
C THR A 21 -0.68 16.15 -5.12
N ASP A 22 -1.97 15.75 -5.08
CA ASP A 22 -2.97 16.35 -4.18
C ASP A 22 -2.82 15.76 -2.77
N LEU A 23 -1.79 16.22 -2.06
CA LEU A 23 -1.38 15.66 -0.77
C LEU A 23 -2.43 15.79 0.33
N GLU A 24 -3.34 16.77 0.23
CA GLU A 24 -4.45 16.95 1.16
C GLU A 24 -5.61 15.97 0.93
N ASN A 25 -5.62 15.31 -0.23
CA ASN A 25 -6.62 14.30 -0.59
C ASN A 25 -6.27 12.92 -0.03
N TRP A 26 -4.97 12.56 -0.05
CA TRP A 26 -4.51 11.22 0.29
C TRP A 26 -4.19 11.07 1.78
N PRO A 27 -4.71 10.01 2.44
CA PRO A 27 -4.39 9.76 3.84
C PRO A 27 -2.90 9.46 4.03
N ARG A 28 -2.45 9.50 5.27
CA ARG A 28 -1.06 9.22 5.64
C ARG A 28 -0.85 7.72 5.78
N LEU A 29 0.32 7.27 5.40
CA LEU A 29 0.77 5.90 5.59
C LEU A 29 0.99 5.61 7.08
N VAL A 30 0.46 4.50 7.56
CA VAL A 30 0.58 4.02 8.97
C VAL A 30 1.44 2.76 9.03
N GLN A 31 1.26 1.85 8.08
CA GLN A 31 2.03 0.61 7.97
C GLN A 31 2.25 0.28 6.50
N LEU A 32 3.41 -0.27 6.20
CA LEU A 32 3.75 -0.79 4.88
C LEU A 32 4.29 -2.21 5.03
N ALA A 33 3.61 -3.15 4.40
CA ALA A 33 4.08 -4.52 4.31
C ALA A 33 4.48 -4.86 2.88
N TRP A 34 5.57 -5.62 2.71
CA TRP A 34 5.95 -6.14 1.38
C TRP A 34 6.60 -7.51 1.45
N ILE A 35 6.46 -8.25 0.36
CA ILE A 35 7.12 -9.54 0.14
C ILE A 35 7.69 -9.55 -1.27
N MET A 36 8.94 -9.94 -1.42
CA MET A 36 9.61 -10.12 -2.69
C MET A 36 9.71 -11.59 -3.05
N TYR A 37 9.29 -11.95 -4.27
CA TYR A 37 9.43 -13.29 -4.82
C TYR A 37 10.26 -13.27 -6.10
N ASP A 38 11.03 -14.35 -6.33
CA ASP A 38 11.66 -14.60 -7.63
C ASP A 38 10.65 -15.16 -8.65
N ASP A 39 11.10 -15.36 -9.89
CA ASP A 39 10.28 -15.87 -10.99
C ASP A 39 9.96 -17.38 -10.84
N ARG A 40 10.55 -18.07 -9.86
CA ARG A 40 10.29 -19.46 -9.49
C ARG A 40 9.32 -19.59 -8.32
N GLY A 41 8.90 -18.47 -7.73
CA GLY A 41 8.02 -18.44 -6.57
C GLY A 41 8.73 -18.65 -5.21
N ASN A 42 10.06 -18.49 -5.16
CA ASN A 42 10.77 -18.49 -3.89
C ASN A 42 10.69 -17.11 -3.25
N MET A 43 10.34 -17.05 -1.96
CA MET A 43 10.35 -15.82 -1.19
C MET A 43 11.79 -15.40 -0.93
N LEU A 44 12.15 -14.21 -1.34
CA LEU A 44 13.47 -13.61 -1.18
C LEU A 44 13.56 -12.75 0.08
N GLU A 45 12.50 -12.00 0.35
CA GLU A 45 12.42 -11.07 1.48
C GLU A 45 10.98 -10.84 1.88
N SER A 46 10.74 -10.61 3.16
CA SER A 46 9.47 -10.11 3.66
C SER A 46 9.72 -9.06 4.73
N ARG A 47 8.92 -7.99 4.73
CA ARG A 47 8.98 -6.94 5.72
C ARG A 47 7.59 -6.43 6.05
N ASP A 48 7.40 -6.09 7.32
CA ASP A 48 6.22 -5.44 7.84
C ASP A 48 6.70 -4.33 8.78
N VAL A 49 6.37 -3.07 8.47
CA VAL A 49 6.91 -1.91 9.18
C VAL A 49 5.83 -0.89 9.47
N ILE A 50 5.70 -0.52 10.74
CA ILE A 50 4.89 0.60 11.20
C ILE A 50 5.67 1.89 10.94
N VAL A 51 5.00 2.89 10.39
CA VAL A 51 5.57 4.21 10.12
C VAL A 51 5.32 5.13 11.31
N LYS A 52 6.36 5.82 11.77
CA LYS A 52 6.26 6.81 12.84
C LYS A 52 5.45 8.02 12.37
N PRO A 53 4.37 8.40 13.08
CA PRO A 53 3.56 9.55 12.68
C PRO A 53 4.27 10.86 13.00
N GLU A 54 4.74 11.54 11.98
CA GLU A 54 5.40 12.85 12.04
C GLU A 54 4.43 13.95 11.57
N GLY A 55 4.00 14.80 12.50
CA GLY A 55 3.07 15.90 12.23
C GLY A 55 1.60 15.52 12.07
N PHE A 56 1.21 14.26 12.37
CA PHE A 56 -0.18 13.80 12.35
C PHE A 56 -0.47 12.80 13.46
N THR A 57 -1.74 12.46 13.63
CA THR A 57 -2.21 11.40 14.54
C THR A 57 -3.04 10.40 13.76
N ILE A 58 -3.09 9.15 14.23
CA ILE A 58 -3.92 8.10 13.63
C ILE A 58 -5.31 8.20 14.24
N PRO A 59 -6.37 8.43 13.43
CA PRO A 59 -7.73 8.54 13.92
C PRO A 59 -8.20 7.23 14.59
N PRO A 60 -9.04 7.31 15.65
CA PRO A 60 -9.55 6.12 16.32
C PRO A 60 -10.29 5.14 15.40
N GLU A 61 -11.00 5.65 14.39
CA GLU A 61 -11.69 4.84 13.39
C GLU A 61 -10.73 4.03 12.54
N ALA A 62 -9.59 4.58 12.13
CA ALA A 62 -8.53 3.85 11.41
C ALA A 62 -7.88 2.82 12.35
N SER A 63 -7.54 3.21 13.58
CA SER A 63 -6.97 2.29 14.57
C SER A 63 -7.87 1.09 14.88
N ARG A 64 -9.21 1.24 14.80
CA ARG A 64 -10.14 0.11 14.97
C ARG A 64 -10.08 -0.90 13.81
N VAL A 65 -9.65 -0.47 12.63
CA VAL A 65 -9.54 -1.34 11.45
C VAL A 65 -8.24 -2.15 11.49
N HIS A 66 -7.10 -1.47 11.64
CA HIS A 66 -5.78 -2.11 11.54
C HIS A 66 -5.07 -2.34 12.89
N GLY A 67 -5.66 -1.90 14.01
CA GLY A 67 -5.13 -2.15 15.35
C GLY A 67 -3.96 -1.26 15.80
N ILE A 68 -3.46 -0.35 14.93
CA ILE A 68 -2.30 0.49 15.23
C ILE A 68 -2.79 1.86 15.75
N THR A 69 -2.47 2.16 17.01
CA THR A 69 -2.77 3.47 17.61
C THR A 69 -1.62 4.45 17.39
N THR A 70 -1.89 5.75 17.54
CA THR A 70 -0.84 6.78 17.50
C THR A 70 0.29 6.50 18.51
N LEU A 71 -0.05 5.99 19.70
CA LEU A 71 0.94 5.65 20.72
C LEU A 71 1.85 4.51 20.25
N VAL A 72 1.27 3.40 19.79
CA VAL A 72 2.02 2.26 19.24
C VAL A 72 2.93 2.70 18.09
N ALA A 73 2.40 3.50 17.16
CA ALA A 73 3.17 3.97 16.02
C ALA A 73 4.31 4.93 16.41
N ARG A 74 4.16 5.71 17.49
CA ARG A 74 5.25 6.55 18.02
C ARG A 74 6.34 5.74 18.69
N GLU A 75 5.99 4.66 19.39
CA GLU A 75 6.93 3.80 20.12
C GLU A 75 7.67 2.83 19.20
N LYS A 76 6.96 2.22 18.24
CA LYS A 76 7.48 1.11 17.42
C LYS A 76 7.72 1.49 15.96
N GLY A 77 7.24 2.65 15.52
CA GLY A 77 7.34 3.07 14.14
C GLY A 77 8.73 3.56 13.76
N GLU A 78 9.10 3.27 12.52
CA GLU A 78 10.32 3.75 11.89
C GLU A 78 10.07 5.09 11.19
N PRO A 79 11.10 5.95 11.02
CA PRO A 79 10.98 7.20 10.27
C PRO A 79 10.47 6.95 8.85
N LEU A 80 9.50 7.74 8.40
CA LEU A 80 8.90 7.59 7.06
C LEU A 80 9.96 7.57 5.96
N GLN A 81 10.93 8.47 6.02
CA GLN A 81 11.96 8.58 4.98
C GLN A 81 12.75 7.29 4.84
N GLU A 82 13.19 6.67 5.94
CA GLU A 82 13.96 5.42 5.94
C GLU A 82 13.15 4.26 5.34
N VAL A 83 11.86 4.17 5.71
CA VAL A 83 10.94 3.16 5.18
C VAL A 83 10.78 3.34 3.67
N MET A 84 10.54 4.56 3.21
CA MET A 84 10.32 4.86 1.80
C MET A 84 11.59 4.68 0.96
N GLU A 85 12.78 4.98 1.48
CA GLU A 85 14.05 4.71 0.81
C GLU A 85 14.29 3.21 0.61
N GLN A 86 13.96 2.39 1.62
CA GLN A 86 14.07 0.94 1.52
C GLN A 86 13.07 0.39 0.50
N PHE A 87 11.83 0.85 0.55
CA PHE A 87 10.79 0.42 -0.37
C PHE A 87 11.09 0.85 -1.82
N ALA A 88 11.63 2.05 -2.04
CA ALA A 88 12.07 2.51 -3.36
C ALA A 88 13.08 1.55 -4.00
N ARG A 89 14.06 1.06 -3.23
CA ARG A 89 15.02 0.06 -3.72
C ARG A 89 14.31 -1.24 -4.14
N LYS A 90 13.31 -1.68 -3.39
CA LYS A 90 12.53 -2.88 -3.73
C LYS A 90 11.67 -2.69 -4.98
N ILE A 91 11.10 -1.50 -5.16
CA ILE A 91 10.42 -1.14 -6.40
C ILE A 91 11.39 -1.22 -7.58
N ASP A 92 12.60 -0.68 -7.45
CA ASP A 92 13.58 -0.68 -8.54
C ASP A 92 14.04 -2.10 -8.91
N GLU A 93 14.24 -2.99 -7.93
CA GLU A 93 14.59 -4.41 -8.11
C GLU A 93 13.46 -5.22 -8.77
N ALA A 94 12.20 -4.84 -8.55
CA ALA A 94 11.04 -5.57 -9.03
C ALA A 94 10.82 -5.39 -10.55
N THR A 95 10.40 -6.46 -11.22
CA THR A 95 9.91 -6.42 -12.61
C THR A 95 8.41 -6.09 -12.66
N ALA A 96 7.65 -6.39 -11.60
CA ALA A 96 6.25 -6.07 -11.48
C ALA A 96 5.81 -5.91 -10.03
N LEU A 97 4.75 -5.14 -9.82
CA LEU A 97 4.12 -4.86 -8.53
C LEU A 97 2.79 -5.63 -8.45
N VAL A 98 2.50 -6.18 -7.28
CA VAL A 98 1.29 -6.97 -7.04
C VAL A 98 0.61 -6.49 -5.75
N GLY A 99 -0.71 -6.35 -5.78
CA GLY A 99 -1.49 -5.99 -4.60
C GLY A 99 -2.97 -6.29 -4.79
N HIS A 100 -3.72 -6.30 -3.68
CA HIS A 100 -5.17 -6.47 -3.72
C HIS A 100 -5.84 -5.08 -3.74
N ASN A 101 -6.44 -4.69 -4.85
CA ASN A 101 -6.85 -3.31 -5.12
C ASN A 101 -5.65 -2.35 -5.18
N ILE A 102 -4.56 -2.80 -5.76
CA ILE A 102 -3.24 -2.14 -5.79
C ILE A 102 -3.27 -0.65 -6.15
N SER A 103 -4.29 -0.19 -6.88
CA SER A 103 -4.41 1.22 -7.25
C SER A 103 -4.55 2.16 -6.03
N PHE A 104 -5.13 1.67 -4.93
CA PHE A 104 -5.18 2.42 -3.68
C PHE A 104 -3.80 2.54 -3.07
N ASP A 105 -3.14 1.40 -2.86
CA ASP A 105 -1.81 1.33 -2.23
C ASP A 105 -0.76 2.09 -3.04
N GLU A 106 -0.83 2.00 -4.37
CA GLU A 106 0.01 2.78 -5.27
C GLU A 106 -0.13 4.29 -5.04
N CYS A 107 -1.36 4.78 -4.88
CA CYS A 107 -1.60 6.20 -4.63
C CYS A 107 -1.13 6.63 -3.24
N ILE A 108 -1.31 5.78 -2.21
CA ILE A 108 -0.81 6.06 -0.85
C ILE A 108 0.71 6.20 -0.86
N VAL A 109 1.41 5.19 -1.39
CA VAL A 109 2.88 5.19 -1.48
C VAL A 109 3.37 6.34 -2.36
N GLY A 110 2.70 6.57 -3.51
CA GLY A 110 3.00 7.68 -4.40
C GLY A 110 2.90 9.05 -3.70
N ALA A 111 1.84 9.27 -2.92
CA ALA A 111 1.66 10.51 -2.17
C ALA A 111 2.73 10.71 -1.07
N GLU A 112 3.21 9.62 -0.43
CA GLU A 112 4.32 9.75 0.52
C GLU A 112 5.65 10.02 -0.17
N PHE A 113 5.93 9.43 -1.36
CA PHE A 113 7.09 9.83 -2.17
C PHE A 113 7.04 11.32 -2.56
N GLU A 114 5.88 11.83 -2.96
CA GLU A 114 5.69 13.27 -3.26
C GLU A 114 5.93 14.14 -2.02
N ARG A 115 5.41 13.77 -0.83
CA ARG A 115 5.66 14.49 0.44
C ARG A 115 7.13 14.58 0.78
N LEU A 116 7.89 13.51 0.53
CA LEU A 116 9.32 13.43 0.76
C LEU A 116 10.15 14.02 -0.40
N ARG A 117 9.53 14.42 -1.51
CA ARG A 117 10.19 14.86 -2.75
C ARG A 117 11.19 13.83 -3.28
N MET A 118 10.86 12.56 -3.15
CA MET A 118 11.67 11.44 -3.61
C MET A 118 11.26 11.01 -5.01
N MET A 119 12.25 10.77 -5.86
CA MET A 119 12.02 10.14 -7.17
C MET A 119 11.71 8.66 -7.01
N THR A 120 10.82 8.13 -7.84
CA THR A 120 10.43 6.72 -7.81
C THR A 120 10.06 6.20 -9.19
N THR A 121 10.34 4.92 -9.44
CA THR A 121 9.90 4.19 -10.63
C THR A 121 8.54 3.50 -10.43
N LEU A 122 7.85 3.73 -9.31
CA LEU A 122 6.58 3.13 -8.92
C LEU A 122 5.55 3.09 -10.07
N PHE A 123 5.33 4.24 -10.70
CA PHE A 123 4.31 4.40 -11.76
C PHE A 123 4.73 3.80 -13.11
N LEU A 124 6.00 3.48 -13.28
CA LEU A 124 6.55 2.89 -14.51
C LEU A 124 6.47 1.35 -14.51
N LYS A 125 6.32 0.73 -13.34
CA LYS A 125 6.28 -0.74 -13.21
C LYS A 125 4.95 -1.31 -13.68
N PRO A 126 4.95 -2.49 -14.34
CA PRO A 126 3.76 -3.29 -14.55
C PRO A 126 3.07 -3.64 -13.22
N LYS A 127 1.73 -3.67 -13.21
CA LYS A 127 0.93 -3.91 -11.99
C LYS A 127 -0.07 -5.03 -12.18
N TYR A 128 -0.16 -5.91 -11.20
CA TYR A 128 -1.15 -6.98 -11.14
C TYR A 128 -2.05 -6.79 -9.91
N CYS A 129 -3.34 -6.59 -10.17
CA CYS A 129 -4.36 -6.43 -9.12
C CYS A 129 -5.03 -7.79 -8.86
N THR A 130 -4.71 -8.43 -7.74
CA THR A 130 -5.28 -9.74 -7.40
C THR A 130 -6.80 -9.68 -7.25
N MET A 131 -7.36 -8.57 -6.76
CA MET A 131 -8.80 -8.34 -6.69
C MET A 131 -9.46 -8.46 -8.07
N LYS A 132 -8.90 -7.79 -9.10
CA LYS A 132 -9.45 -7.82 -10.46
C LYS A 132 -9.24 -9.19 -11.12
N LEU A 133 -8.04 -9.76 -10.96
CA LEU A 133 -7.69 -11.04 -11.59
C LEU A 133 -8.49 -12.22 -11.01
N SER A 134 -8.88 -12.18 -9.73
CA SER A 134 -9.66 -13.25 -9.10
C SER A 134 -11.17 -13.09 -9.24
N THR A 135 -11.69 -11.96 -9.77
CA THR A 135 -13.12 -11.70 -9.89
C THR A 135 -13.86 -12.79 -10.68
N ASP A 136 -13.33 -13.18 -11.84
CA ASP A 136 -13.93 -14.21 -12.69
C ASP A 136 -13.68 -15.64 -12.15
N TYR A 137 -12.65 -15.83 -11.36
CA TYR A 137 -12.38 -17.11 -10.69
C TYR A 137 -13.34 -17.32 -9.51
N CYS A 138 -13.48 -16.32 -8.64
CA CYS A 138 -14.32 -16.40 -7.44
C CYS A 138 -15.82 -16.38 -7.75
N LYS A 139 -16.24 -15.73 -8.84
CA LYS A 139 -17.65 -15.65 -9.32
C LYS A 139 -18.65 -15.25 -8.24
N LEU A 140 -18.26 -14.37 -7.32
CA LEU A 140 -19.12 -13.93 -6.24
C LEU A 140 -20.30 -13.12 -6.80
N PRO A 141 -21.55 -13.39 -6.37
CA PRO A 141 -22.73 -12.69 -6.89
C PRO A 141 -22.67 -11.20 -6.63
N GLY A 142 -22.91 -10.38 -7.65
CA GLY A 142 -23.02 -8.92 -7.58
C GLY A 142 -24.30 -8.41 -8.22
N LYS A 143 -24.60 -7.11 -8.10
CA LYS A 143 -25.84 -6.51 -8.63
C LYS A 143 -25.92 -6.54 -10.17
N LYS A 144 -24.78 -6.55 -10.86
CA LYS A 144 -24.69 -6.51 -12.35
C LYS A 144 -23.59 -7.47 -12.86
N GLY A 145 -23.57 -8.72 -12.39
CA GLY A 145 -22.55 -9.72 -12.70
C GLY A 145 -21.75 -10.12 -11.45
N PHE A 146 -20.47 -10.45 -11.61
CA PHE A 146 -19.63 -10.80 -10.47
C PHE A 146 -19.10 -9.55 -9.77
N LYS A 147 -19.11 -9.56 -8.42
CA LYS A 147 -18.43 -8.51 -7.63
C LYS A 147 -16.96 -8.88 -7.44
N SER A 148 -16.12 -7.88 -7.30
CA SER A 148 -14.72 -8.10 -6.90
C SER A 148 -14.65 -8.67 -5.49
N PRO A 149 -13.88 -9.75 -5.25
CA PRO A 149 -13.70 -10.33 -3.93
C PRO A 149 -12.92 -9.39 -3.02
N ARG A 150 -13.14 -9.54 -1.69
CA ARG A 150 -12.27 -8.99 -0.66
C ARG A 150 -11.20 -10.02 -0.31
N LEU A 151 -10.09 -9.61 0.32
CA LEU A 151 -9.03 -10.54 0.73
C LEU A 151 -9.50 -11.69 1.62
N ALA A 152 -10.57 -11.47 2.40
CA ALA A 152 -11.14 -12.48 3.30
C ALA A 152 -12.28 -13.31 2.65
N GLU A 153 -12.57 -13.13 1.37
CA GLU A 153 -13.54 -13.89 0.58
C GLU A 153 -12.81 -14.83 -0.38
#